data_cef123d2e204d4bcbd7ad4dff41d56eb
#
_entry.id   cef123d2e204d4bcbd7ad4dff41d56eb
#
_cell.length_a   1.000
_cell.length_b   1.000
_cell.length_c   1.000
_cell.angle_alpha   90.00
_cell.angle_beta   90.00
_cell.angle_gamma   90.00
#
_symmetry.space_group_name_H-M   'P 1'
#
loop_
_entity.id
_entity.type
_entity.pdbx_description
1 polymer ?
#
loop_
_entity_poly.entity_id
_entity_poly.type
_entity_poly.pdbx_seq_one_letter_code
_entity_poly.pdbx_strand_id
1 'polypeptide(L)'
;MGAVRGPLALVAADGEVPVSPGAALLEEMLAGWRRQQQARRLTARLIGERERLVRQFAEFTGCWPWQWTAAQAEAWLAAGGWAHSTIRSCQGALALFLEYVCDPRYGWVAECEQRAGAVPVQLFHERNSAAYVSEREGRAERRPLTRAELQAFFDAADDHAGTAAGARRKGWLAGFRDATLFKVVYGWGLRRREAAMLDVADFGPNPAAPELGGLGVCHVRFGKAMRGSPPRRRAVATVMPWAAEALAQYLDDVRPRCGAPSHPALWLTGRGERISARSVDERFAAWRAAAGLPRELSVHCLRHSYVSHLIEDGADPLFVQQQAGHWWAPATATYTTVGQDARNRMLRAALARAFEGEDGR
;
A
#
# COMPACT_ATOMS: atom_id res chain seq x y z
N MET A 1 -40.46 24.16 -16.69
CA MET A 1 -39.32 25.00 -17.08
C MET A 1 -39.23 26.17 -16.11
N GLY A 2 -38.32 26.18 -15.20
CA GLY A 2 -38.05 27.23 -14.24
C GLY A 2 -36.58 27.13 -13.83
N ALA A 3 -35.74 27.98 -14.43
CA ALA A 3 -34.32 28.07 -14.11
C ALA A 3 -34.16 28.61 -12.71
N VAL A 4 -33.59 27.81 -11.81
CA VAL A 4 -33.13 28.25 -10.49
C VAL A 4 -31.87 29.07 -10.71
N ARG A 5 -31.98 30.40 -10.53
CA ARG A 5 -30.84 31.31 -10.50
C ARG A 5 -30.01 31.04 -9.25
N GLY A 6 -28.75 30.63 -9.45
CA GLY A 6 -27.77 30.54 -8.38
C GLY A 6 -27.50 31.90 -7.72
N PRO A 7 -26.97 31.95 -6.48
CA PRO A 7 -26.74 33.17 -5.77
C PRO A 7 -25.68 34.06 -6.45
N LEU A 8 -25.93 35.36 -6.49
CA LEU A 8 -25.06 36.37 -7.04
C LEU A 8 -23.67 36.36 -6.36
N ALA A 9 -22.64 36.28 -7.17
CA ALA A 9 -21.25 36.41 -6.70
C ALA A 9 -20.90 37.89 -6.49
N LEU A 10 -20.39 38.22 -5.31
CA LEU A 10 -19.77 39.54 -5.04
C LEU A 10 -18.35 39.52 -5.67
N VAL A 11 -18.09 40.44 -6.59
CA VAL A 11 -16.76 40.60 -7.21
C VAL A 11 -15.89 41.48 -6.32
N ALA A 12 -14.80 40.94 -5.78
CA ALA A 12 -13.77 41.70 -5.10
C ALA A 12 -12.80 42.34 -6.12
N ALA A 13 -12.30 43.56 -5.82
CA ALA A 13 -11.55 44.41 -6.75
C ALA A 13 -10.10 43.96 -7.02
N ASP A 14 -9.60 42.83 -6.44
CA ASP A 14 -8.18 42.44 -6.51
C ASP A 14 -7.93 41.06 -7.19
N GLY A 15 -8.78 40.64 -8.10
CA GLY A 15 -8.51 39.43 -8.93
C GLY A 15 -8.62 38.08 -8.19
N GLU A 16 -9.01 38.04 -6.94
CA GLU A 16 -9.37 36.82 -6.24
C GLU A 16 -10.77 36.35 -6.68
N VAL A 17 -10.87 35.13 -7.15
CA VAL A 17 -12.17 34.50 -7.46
C VAL A 17 -13.00 34.48 -6.15
N PRO A 18 -14.19 35.11 -6.11
CA PRO A 18 -14.97 35.19 -4.88
C PRO A 18 -15.34 33.74 -4.44
N VAL A 19 -14.83 33.33 -3.30
CA VAL A 19 -15.18 32.07 -2.67
C VAL A 19 -16.65 32.15 -2.28
N SER A 20 -17.51 31.28 -2.82
CA SER A 20 -18.93 31.28 -2.43
C SER A 20 -19.05 31.04 -0.93
N PRO A 21 -20.02 31.63 -0.23
CA PRO A 21 -20.22 31.42 1.21
C PRO A 21 -20.32 29.95 1.60
N GLY A 22 -20.90 29.12 0.72
CA GLY A 22 -20.99 27.69 0.93
C GLY A 22 -19.63 26.97 0.81
N ALA A 23 -18.77 27.42 -0.11
CA ALA A 23 -17.42 26.87 -0.23
C ALA A 23 -16.57 27.23 1.01
N ALA A 24 -16.70 28.45 1.50
CA ALA A 24 -16.00 28.88 2.72
C ALA A 24 -16.42 28.03 3.93
N LEU A 25 -17.73 27.81 4.12
CA LEU A 25 -18.26 27.00 5.22
C LEU A 25 -17.81 25.53 5.11
N LEU A 26 -17.78 24.95 3.91
CA LEU A 26 -17.23 23.59 3.71
C LEU A 26 -15.75 23.50 4.11
N GLU A 27 -14.93 24.49 3.72
CA GLU A 27 -13.51 24.49 4.08
C GLU A 27 -13.29 24.69 5.59
N GLU A 28 -14.11 25.48 6.27
CA GLU A 28 -14.12 25.59 7.73
C GLU A 28 -14.44 24.26 8.42
N MET A 29 -15.46 23.52 7.92
CA MET A 29 -15.80 22.18 8.39
C MET A 29 -14.64 21.20 8.18
N LEU A 30 -14.04 21.19 6.99
CA LEU A 30 -12.91 20.31 6.67
C LEU A 30 -11.69 20.63 7.54
N ALA A 31 -11.41 21.90 7.79
CA ALA A 31 -10.33 22.32 8.69
C ALA A 31 -10.57 21.85 10.14
N GLY A 32 -11.80 21.96 10.63
CA GLY A 32 -12.21 21.41 11.93
C GLY A 32 -12.07 19.88 11.99
N TRP A 33 -12.55 19.18 10.96
CA TRP A 33 -12.43 17.74 10.86
C TRP A 33 -10.98 17.25 10.77
N ARG A 34 -10.13 18.01 10.09
CA ARG A 34 -8.68 17.78 10.06
C ARG A 34 -8.09 17.81 11.46
N ARG A 35 -8.40 18.84 12.26
CA ARG A 35 -7.93 18.95 13.66
C ARG A 35 -8.39 17.75 14.50
N GLN A 36 -9.67 17.35 14.38
CA GLN A 36 -10.20 16.17 15.06
C GLN A 36 -9.45 14.89 14.67
N GLN A 37 -9.16 14.69 13.38
CA GLN A 37 -8.42 13.54 12.89
C GLN A 37 -6.95 13.57 13.33
N GLN A 38 -6.32 14.73 13.38
CA GLN A 38 -4.96 14.92 13.91
C GLN A 38 -4.88 14.59 15.41
N ALA A 39 -5.86 15.01 16.21
CA ALA A 39 -5.96 14.64 17.62
C ALA A 39 -6.04 13.11 17.82
N ARG A 40 -6.65 12.38 16.87
CA ARG A 40 -6.67 10.91 16.82
C ARG A 40 -5.40 10.30 16.23
N ARG A 41 -4.35 11.10 15.98
CA ARG A 41 -3.06 10.70 15.41
C ARG A 41 -3.17 9.97 14.07
N LEU A 42 -4.15 10.33 13.24
CA LEU A 42 -4.22 9.83 11.88
C LEU A 42 -3.12 10.47 11.02
N THR A 43 -2.64 9.75 10.00
CA THR A 43 -1.59 10.26 9.12
C THR A 43 -2.11 11.38 8.23
N ALA A 44 -1.29 12.38 7.92
CA ALA A 44 -1.63 13.48 7.02
C ALA A 44 -2.13 12.98 5.65
N ARG A 45 -1.55 11.89 5.14
CA ARG A 45 -2.00 11.24 3.90
C ARG A 45 -3.44 10.74 4.00
N LEU A 46 -3.80 10.02 5.06
CA LEU A 46 -5.16 9.49 5.24
C LEU A 46 -6.17 10.63 5.39
N ILE A 47 -5.81 11.69 6.13
CA ILE A 47 -6.63 12.88 6.29
C ILE A 47 -6.87 13.53 4.92
N GLY A 48 -5.82 13.77 4.15
CA GLY A 48 -5.93 14.37 2.82
C GLY A 48 -6.73 13.51 1.83
N GLU A 49 -6.59 12.18 1.87
CA GLU A 49 -7.41 11.27 1.06
C GLU A 49 -8.90 11.37 1.40
N ARG A 50 -9.26 11.44 2.68
CA ARG A 50 -10.65 11.61 3.13
C ARG A 50 -11.23 12.95 2.75
N GLU A 51 -10.50 14.05 2.97
CA GLU A 51 -10.93 15.39 2.59
C GLU A 51 -11.14 15.49 1.07
N ARG A 52 -10.25 14.89 0.28
CA ARG A 52 -10.40 14.84 -1.18
C ARG A 52 -11.69 14.13 -1.58
N LEU A 53 -12.06 13.03 -0.94
CA LEU A 53 -13.32 12.33 -1.21
C LEU A 53 -14.55 13.19 -0.90
N VAL A 54 -14.53 13.93 0.21
CA VAL A 54 -15.61 14.88 0.56
C VAL A 54 -15.75 15.98 -0.50
N ARG A 55 -14.61 16.57 -0.95
CA ARG A 55 -14.63 17.58 -2.03
C ARG A 55 -15.13 17.01 -3.36
N GLN A 56 -14.69 15.80 -3.71
CA GLN A 56 -15.18 15.12 -4.93
C GLN A 56 -16.68 14.87 -4.89
N PHE A 57 -17.23 14.53 -3.73
CA PHE A 57 -18.67 14.37 -3.60
C PHE A 57 -19.41 15.70 -3.70
N ALA A 58 -18.90 16.77 -3.08
CA ALA A 58 -19.45 18.12 -3.24
C ALA A 58 -19.43 18.59 -4.71
N GLU A 59 -18.35 18.32 -5.43
CA GLU A 59 -18.21 18.60 -6.85
C GLU A 59 -19.22 17.80 -7.71
N PHE A 60 -19.36 16.50 -7.44
CA PHE A 60 -20.30 15.64 -8.13
C PHE A 60 -21.76 16.10 -7.96
N THR A 61 -22.15 16.48 -6.75
CA THR A 61 -23.53 16.90 -6.45
C THR A 61 -23.81 18.35 -6.85
N GLY A 62 -22.78 19.20 -6.95
CA GLY A 62 -22.93 20.66 -7.06
C GLY A 62 -23.59 21.28 -5.83
N CYS A 63 -23.66 20.56 -4.70
CA CYS A 63 -24.35 20.91 -3.47
C CYS A 63 -23.41 20.92 -2.28
N TRP A 64 -23.83 21.55 -1.18
CA TRP A 64 -23.08 21.63 0.08
C TRP A 64 -23.56 20.59 1.09
N PRO A 65 -22.79 20.25 2.16
CA PRO A 65 -23.12 19.17 3.10
C PRO A 65 -24.53 19.25 3.72
N TRP A 66 -25.07 20.43 3.92
CA TRP A 66 -26.43 20.64 4.44
C TRP A 66 -27.55 20.45 3.40
N GLN A 67 -27.20 20.20 2.14
CA GLN A 67 -28.13 19.97 1.04
C GLN A 67 -28.03 18.52 0.48
N TRP A 68 -27.07 17.75 0.96
CA TRP A 68 -26.87 16.41 0.47
C TRP A 68 -27.99 15.47 0.85
N THR A 69 -28.26 14.52 -0.03
CA THR A 69 -29.29 13.49 0.13
C THR A 69 -28.72 12.10 -0.01
N ALA A 70 -29.39 11.11 0.59
CA ALA A 70 -29.02 9.70 0.45
C ALA A 70 -29.02 9.26 -1.04
N ALA A 71 -30.01 9.72 -1.83
CA ALA A 71 -30.08 9.41 -3.25
C ALA A 71 -28.86 9.93 -4.05
N GLN A 72 -28.33 11.11 -3.70
CA GLN A 72 -27.10 11.62 -4.33
C GLN A 72 -25.88 10.79 -3.95
N ALA A 73 -25.79 10.34 -2.72
CA ALA A 73 -24.69 9.47 -2.26
C ALA A 73 -24.74 8.10 -2.99
N GLU A 74 -25.90 7.51 -3.10
CA GLU A 74 -26.14 6.27 -3.84
C GLU A 74 -25.81 6.42 -5.33
N ALA A 75 -26.25 7.50 -5.97
CA ALA A 75 -25.94 7.80 -7.37
C ALA A 75 -24.44 7.97 -7.61
N TRP A 76 -23.72 8.68 -6.70
CA TRP A 76 -22.27 8.85 -6.80
C TRP A 76 -21.52 7.52 -6.68
N LEU A 77 -21.88 6.70 -5.71
CA LEU A 77 -21.27 5.39 -5.52
C LEU A 77 -21.54 4.44 -6.69
N ALA A 78 -22.73 4.51 -7.31
CA ALA A 78 -23.08 3.72 -8.48
C ALA A 78 -22.39 4.20 -9.76
N ALA A 79 -22.26 5.52 -9.97
CA ALA A 79 -21.66 6.10 -11.17
C ALA A 79 -20.16 5.83 -11.29
N GLY A 80 -19.46 5.58 -10.17
CA GLY A 80 -18.00 5.47 -10.16
C GLY A 80 -17.43 4.21 -10.81
N GLY A 81 -18.23 3.18 -11.07
CA GLY A 81 -17.76 1.89 -11.61
C GLY A 81 -16.65 1.26 -10.74
N TRP A 82 -16.58 1.61 -9.47
CA TRP A 82 -15.47 1.29 -8.57
C TRP A 82 -15.56 -0.14 -8.03
N ALA A 83 -14.39 -0.68 -7.69
CA ALA A 83 -14.34 -1.92 -6.92
C ALA A 83 -15.03 -1.74 -5.56
N HIS A 84 -15.64 -2.80 -5.04
CA HIS A 84 -16.38 -2.80 -3.78
C HIS A 84 -15.59 -2.21 -2.59
N SER A 85 -14.29 -2.53 -2.48
CA SER A 85 -13.41 -1.95 -1.46
C SER A 85 -13.23 -0.43 -1.59
N THR A 86 -13.27 0.11 -2.82
CA THR A 86 -13.21 1.55 -3.10
C THR A 86 -14.53 2.20 -2.71
N ILE A 87 -15.67 1.59 -3.07
CA ILE A 87 -17.02 2.04 -2.66
C ILE A 87 -17.07 2.17 -1.14
N ARG A 88 -16.66 1.15 -0.40
CA ARG A 88 -16.61 1.20 1.08
C ARG A 88 -15.69 2.30 1.62
N SER A 89 -14.57 2.55 0.95
CA SER A 89 -13.64 3.62 1.36
C SER A 89 -14.24 5.00 1.16
N CYS A 90 -14.91 5.22 0.03
CA CYS A 90 -15.63 6.46 -0.29
C CYS A 90 -16.78 6.68 0.70
N GLN A 91 -17.61 5.68 0.88
CA GLN A 91 -18.72 5.69 1.82
C GLN A 91 -18.24 5.95 3.26
N GLY A 92 -17.22 5.22 3.71
CA GLY A 92 -16.67 5.40 5.06
C GLY A 92 -16.07 6.79 5.29
N ALA A 93 -15.47 7.41 4.27
CA ALA A 93 -14.96 8.78 4.39
C ALA A 93 -16.09 9.79 4.54
N LEU A 94 -17.15 9.69 3.72
CA LEU A 94 -18.34 10.56 3.80
C LEU A 94 -19.11 10.34 5.10
N ALA A 95 -19.36 9.10 5.51
CA ALA A 95 -20.05 8.79 6.75
C ALA A 95 -19.33 9.39 7.97
N LEU A 96 -18.01 9.25 8.05
CA LEU A 96 -17.19 9.80 9.14
C LEU A 96 -17.17 11.34 9.13
N PHE A 97 -17.24 11.98 7.96
CA PHE A 97 -17.37 13.42 7.84
C PHE A 97 -18.75 13.88 8.33
N LEU A 98 -19.81 13.20 7.90
CA LEU A 98 -21.18 13.51 8.32
C LEU A 98 -21.40 13.23 9.82
N GLU A 99 -20.82 12.17 10.37
CA GLU A 99 -20.78 11.96 11.82
C GLU A 99 -20.15 13.16 12.55
N TYR A 100 -19.06 13.71 12.01
CA TYR A 100 -18.39 14.87 12.60
C TYR A 100 -19.24 16.14 12.53
N VAL A 101 -19.83 16.44 11.37
CA VAL A 101 -20.60 17.69 11.20
C VAL A 101 -21.99 17.63 11.84
N CYS A 102 -22.57 16.45 11.98
CA CYS A 102 -23.84 16.25 12.69
C CYS A 102 -23.69 16.14 14.21
N ASP A 103 -22.47 16.00 14.73
CA ASP A 103 -22.21 15.87 16.17
C ASP A 103 -22.41 17.23 16.87
N PRO A 104 -23.34 17.35 17.81
CA PRO A 104 -23.67 18.61 18.50
C PRO A 104 -22.46 19.26 19.19
N ARG A 105 -21.47 18.46 19.59
CA ARG A 105 -20.26 18.94 20.28
C ARG A 105 -19.40 19.88 19.43
N TYR A 106 -19.55 19.83 18.10
CA TYR A 106 -18.77 20.68 17.18
C TYR A 106 -19.54 21.91 16.67
N GLY A 107 -20.86 22.01 16.93
CA GLY A 107 -21.67 23.17 16.63
C GLY A 107 -22.02 23.41 15.16
N TRP A 108 -21.62 22.53 14.24
CA TRP A 108 -21.81 22.72 12.81
C TRP A 108 -23.27 22.72 12.37
N VAL A 109 -24.14 22.00 13.08
CA VAL A 109 -25.60 22.00 12.80
C VAL A 109 -26.18 23.41 12.97
N ALA A 110 -25.86 24.06 14.08
CA ALA A 110 -26.34 25.44 14.35
C ALA A 110 -25.74 26.47 13.37
N GLU A 111 -24.43 26.33 13.04
CA GLU A 111 -23.77 27.17 12.05
C GLU A 111 -24.39 27.04 10.65
N CYS A 112 -24.73 25.82 10.23
CA CYS A 112 -25.37 25.59 8.93
C CYS A 112 -26.81 26.15 8.93
N GLU A 113 -27.58 25.95 9.99
CA GLU A 113 -28.92 26.48 10.11
C GLU A 113 -28.91 28.02 10.05
N GLN A 114 -28.00 28.66 10.78
CA GLN A 114 -27.87 30.12 10.81
C GLN A 114 -27.36 30.69 9.48
N ARG A 115 -26.35 30.10 8.87
CA ARG A 115 -25.68 30.66 7.68
C ARG A 115 -26.29 30.20 6.35
N ALA A 116 -26.97 29.07 6.33
CA ALA A 116 -27.47 28.43 5.11
C ALA A 116 -28.95 28.04 5.14
N GLY A 117 -29.63 28.16 6.30
CA GLY A 117 -31.04 27.80 6.45
C GLY A 117 -31.36 26.30 6.32
N ALA A 118 -30.35 25.45 6.41
CA ALA A 118 -30.48 23.97 6.31
C ALA A 118 -29.40 23.31 7.15
N VAL A 119 -29.64 22.08 7.57
CA VAL A 119 -28.73 21.31 8.44
C VAL A 119 -28.18 20.06 7.76
N PRO A 120 -26.93 19.69 8.01
CA PRO A 120 -26.38 18.43 7.50
C PRO A 120 -27.04 17.24 8.22
N VAL A 121 -27.21 16.15 7.47
CA VAL A 121 -27.75 14.89 8.00
C VAL A 121 -26.86 13.70 7.63
N GLN A 122 -26.88 12.63 8.45
CA GLN A 122 -26.21 11.39 8.09
C GLN A 122 -26.94 10.71 6.94
N LEU A 123 -26.24 10.45 5.84
CA LEU A 123 -26.80 9.88 4.62
C LEU A 123 -26.76 8.34 4.61
N PHE A 124 -25.87 7.76 5.42
CA PHE A 124 -25.58 6.32 5.38
C PHE A 124 -26.25 5.58 6.54
N HIS A 125 -26.89 4.48 6.22
CA HIS A 125 -27.55 3.58 7.14
C HIS A 125 -27.39 2.12 6.65
N GLU A 126 -27.85 1.13 7.41
CA GLU A 126 -27.66 -0.29 7.10
C GLU A 126 -28.08 -0.70 5.69
N ARG A 127 -29.18 -0.11 5.16
CA ARG A 127 -29.74 -0.52 3.87
C ARG A 127 -29.03 0.09 2.65
N ASN A 128 -28.26 1.16 2.81
CA ASN A 128 -27.48 1.77 1.72
C ASN A 128 -25.98 1.70 1.96
N SER A 129 -25.56 0.96 2.98
CA SER A 129 -24.16 0.74 3.29
C SER A 129 -23.65 -0.54 2.66
N ALA A 130 -22.53 -0.45 1.92
CA ALA A 130 -21.87 -1.62 1.38
C ALA A 130 -21.35 -2.52 2.51
N ALA A 131 -21.91 -3.72 2.62
CA ALA A 131 -21.56 -4.68 3.65
C ALA A 131 -20.08 -5.08 3.54
N TYR A 132 -19.45 -5.38 4.69
CA TYR A 132 -18.15 -6.02 4.70
C TYR A 132 -18.32 -7.48 4.27
N VAL A 133 -17.95 -7.78 3.04
CA VAL A 133 -17.87 -9.16 2.58
C VAL A 133 -16.51 -9.69 3.00
N SER A 134 -16.49 -10.56 4.02
CA SER A 134 -15.27 -11.18 4.49
C SER A 134 -14.62 -12.01 3.38
N GLU A 135 -13.29 -11.86 3.25
CA GLU A 135 -12.34 -12.83 2.73
C GLU A 135 -12.22 -13.06 1.22
N ARG A 136 -13.17 -12.74 0.36
CA ARG A 136 -13.08 -13.03 -1.07
C ARG A 136 -12.92 -11.82 -2.00
N GLU A 137 -12.81 -10.64 -1.46
CA GLU A 137 -12.51 -9.43 -2.24
C GLU A 137 -11.01 -9.27 -2.60
N GLY A 138 -10.22 -10.33 -2.39
CA GLY A 138 -8.90 -10.41 -3.01
C GLY A 138 -9.11 -10.39 -4.52
N ARG A 139 -8.76 -9.25 -5.17
CA ARG A 139 -8.76 -9.19 -6.64
C ARG A 139 -7.98 -10.39 -7.15
N ALA A 140 -8.58 -11.17 -8.06
CA ALA A 140 -7.89 -12.19 -8.85
C ALA A 140 -6.62 -11.62 -9.53
N GLU A 141 -6.58 -10.31 -9.73
CA GLU A 141 -5.47 -9.51 -10.25
C GLU A 141 -4.23 -9.45 -9.36
N ARG A 142 -4.30 -9.85 -8.09
CA ARG A 142 -3.15 -9.84 -7.15
C ARG A 142 -2.68 -11.25 -6.81
N ARG A 143 -2.57 -12.08 -7.81
CA ARG A 143 -1.96 -13.41 -7.65
C ARG A 143 -0.45 -13.32 -7.38
N PRO A 144 0.16 -14.33 -6.77
CA PRO A 144 1.62 -14.47 -6.79
C PRO A 144 2.13 -14.64 -8.22
N LEU A 145 3.37 -14.24 -8.47
CA LEU A 145 4.09 -14.66 -9.65
C LEU A 145 4.34 -16.17 -9.54
N THR A 146 4.23 -16.89 -10.64
CA THR A 146 4.77 -18.24 -10.71
C THR A 146 6.29 -18.21 -10.60
N ARG A 147 6.93 -19.34 -10.31
CA ARG A 147 8.41 -19.40 -10.23
C ARG A 147 9.06 -19.04 -11.57
N ALA A 148 8.45 -19.44 -12.69
CA ALA A 148 8.93 -19.09 -14.03
C ALA A 148 8.78 -17.58 -14.31
N GLU A 149 7.65 -16.97 -13.95
CA GLU A 149 7.44 -15.51 -14.07
C GLU A 149 8.41 -14.73 -13.19
N LEU A 150 8.67 -15.21 -11.97
CA LEU A 150 9.62 -14.59 -11.05
C LEU A 150 11.04 -14.67 -11.60
N GLN A 151 11.44 -15.80 -12.15
CA GLN A 151 12.74 -15.98 -12.80
C GLN A 151 12.88 -15.06 -14.00
N ALA A 152 11.90 -15.06 -14.92
CA ALA A 152 11.91 -14.17 -16.08
C ALA A 152 11.98 -12.67 -15.70
N PHE A 153 11.34 -12.29 -14.59
CA PHE A 153 11.41 -10.91 -14.07
C PHE A 153 12.82 -10.57 -13.59
N PHE A 154 13.48 -11.48 -12.86
CA PHE A 154 14.85 -11.27 -12.37
C PHE A 154 15.86 -11.30 -13.50
N ASP A 155 15.73 -12.23 -14.44
CA ASP A 155 16.61 -12.34 -15.61
C ASP A 155 16.56 -11.05 -16.44
N ALA A 156 15.38 -10.52 -16.74
CA ALA A 156 15.23 -9.27 -17.47
C ALA A 156 15.89 -8.08 -16.73
N ALA A 157 15.83 -8.05 -15.39
CA ALA A 157 16.47 -7.01 -14.60
C ALA A 157 18.00 -7.16 -14.58
N ASP A 158 18.52 -8.40 -14.48
CA ASP A 158 19.95 -8.68 -14.47
C ASP A 158 20.60 -8.48 -15.84
N ASP A 159 19.95 -8.91 -16.91
CA ASP A 159 20.41 -8.71 -18.29
C ASP A 159 20.58 -7.23 -18.62
N HIS A 160 19.64 -6.42 -18.21
CA HIS A 160 19.74 -4.96 -18.41
C HIS A 160 20.88 -4.38 -17.59
N ALA A 161 21.02 -4.78 -16.32
CA ALA A 161 22.13 -4.32 -15.48
C ALA A 161 23.49 -4.74 -16.05
N GLY A 162 23.62 -5.99 -16.50
CA GLY A 162 24.83 -6.56 -17.09
C GLY A 162 25.20 -5.91 -18.43
N THR A 163 24.24 -5.76 -19.33
CA THR A 163 24.45 -5.12 -20.65
C THR A 163 24.82 -3.65 -20.49
N ALA A 164 24.17 -2.93 -19.59
CA ALA A 164 24.46 -1.54 -19.33
C ALA A 164 25.83 -1.34 -18.63
N ALA A 165 26.21 -2.24 -17.73
CA ALA A 165 27.51 -2.21 -17.04
C ALA A 165 28.67 -2.53 -18.01
N GLY A 166 28.54 -3.57 -18.82
CA GLY A 166 29.57 -3.95 -19.83
C GLY A 166 29.82 -2.87 -20.87
N ALA A 167 28.77 -2.15 -21.27
CA ALA A 167 28.88 -1.03 -22.20
C ALA A 167 29.20 0.33 -21.53
N ARG A 168 29.41 0.40 -20.23
CA ARG A 168 29.57 1.65 -19.44
C ARG A 168 28.47 2.69 -19.74
N ARG A 169 27.25 2.24 -20.06
CA ARG A 169 26.15 3.13 -20.45
C ARG A 169 25.59 3.89 -19.25
N LYS A 170 25.14 5.11 -19.50
CA LYS A 170 24.42 5.93 -18.53
C LYS A 170 23.20 5.15 -18.02
N GLY A 171 23.06 5.03 -16.68
CA GLY A 171 21.92 4.36 -16.05
C GLY A 171 22.20 2.95 -15.51
N TRP A 172 23.38 2.36 -15.73
CA TRP A 172 23.71 1.03 -15.23
C TRP A 172 23.62 0.90 -13.69
N LEU A 173 24.03 1.96 -12.94
CA LEU A 173 23.89 2.01 -11.48
C LEU A 173 22.42 1.89 -11.05
N ALA A 174 21.52 2.58 -11.78
CA ALA A 174 20.09 2.51 -11.51
C ALA A 174 19.52 1.13 -11.86
N GLY A 175 19.96 0.52 -12.97
CA GLY A 175 19.54 -0.83 -13.35
C GLY A 175 19.94 -1.86 -12.31
N PHE A 176 21.20 -1.85 -11.87
CA PHE A 176 21.71 -2.77 -10.86
C PHE A 176 20.98 -2.58 -9.51
N ARG A 177 20.81 -1.32 -9.07
CA ARG A 177 20.01 -1.00 -7.88
C ARG A 177 18.60 -1.59 -7.97
N ASP A 178 17.94 -1.41 -9.12
CA ASP A 178 16.55 -1.85 -9.30
C ASP A 178 16.46 -3.38 -9.26
N ALA A 179 17.36 -4.10 -9.93
CA ALA A 179 17.44 -5.56 -9.88
C ALA A 179 17.63 -6.07 -8.45
N THR A 180 18.59 -5.48 -7.71
CA THR A 180 18.82 -5.83 -6.30
C THR A 180 17.63 -5.48 -5.42
N LEU A 181 16.99 -4.30 -5.62
CA LEU A 181 15.82 -3.89 -4.85
C LEU A 181 14.69 -4.93 -4.94
N PHE A 182 14.38 -5.44 -6.12
CA PHE A 182 13.32 -6.43 -6.28
C PHE A 182 13.69 -7.82 -5.74
N LYS A 183 14.96 -8.20 -5.82
CA LYS A 183 15.48 -9.39 -5.14
C LYS A 183 15.31 -9.29 -3.62
N VAL A 184 15.61 -8.12 -3.05
CA VAL A 184 15.41 -7.84 -1.62
C VAL A 184 13.92 -7.79 -1.25
N VAL A 185 13.06 -7.19 -2.07
CA VAL A 185 11.61 -7.20 -1.85
C VAL A 185 11.07 -8.61 -1.76
N TYR A 186 11.50 -9.51 -2.64
CA TYR A 186 11.11 -10.91 -2.61
C TYR A 186 11.83 -11.66 -1.48
N GLY A 187 13.15 -11.55 -1.34
CA GLY A 187 13.96 -12.33 -0.39
C GLY A 187 13.61 -12.10 1.08
N TRP A 188 13.04 -10.95 1.42
CA TRP A 188 12.55 -10.61 2.77
C TRP A 188 11.03 -10.36 2.81
N GLY A 189 10.29 -10.62 1.75
CA GLY A 189 8.84 -10.47 1.71
C GLY A 189 8.35 -9.06 2.06
N LEU A 190 9.04 -8.01 1.61
CA LEU A 190 8.80 -6.63 2.02
C LEU A 190 7.60 -6.02 1.30
N ARG A 191 6.89 -5.09 1.99
CA ARG A 191 5.96 -4.20 1.32
C ARG A 191 6.71 -3.11 0.56
N ARG A 192 6.15 -2.60 -0.53
CA ARG A 192 6.72 -1.51 -1.33
C ARG A 192 7.27 -0.35 -0.49
N ARG A 193 6.46 0.15 0.47
CA ARG A 193 6.88 1.26 1.33
C ARG A 193 7.99 0.85 2.30
N GLU A 194 7.93 -0.36 2.83
CA GLU A 194 8.95 -0.90 3.69
C GLU A 194 10.30 -0.92 2.96
N ALA A 195 10.31 -1.47 1.74
CA ALA A 195 11.51 -1.52 0.89
C ALA A 195 12.07 -0.12 0.57
N ALA A 196 11.22 0.83 0.14
CA ALA A 196 11.66 2.19 -0.17
C ALA A 196 12.26 2.94 1.03
N MET A 197 11.83 2.58 2.25
CA MET A 197 12.25 3.23 3.50
C MET A 197 13.43 2.56 4.20
N LEU A 198 14.00 1.49 3.61
CA LEU A 198 15.18 0.84 4.19
C LEU A 198 16.39 1.77 4.26
N ASP A 199 17.12 1.65 5.36
CA ASP A 199 18.46 2.18 5.52
C ASP A 199 19.48 1.03 5.47
N VAL A 200 20.75 1.33 5.24
CA VAL A 200 21.83 0.34 5.28
C VAL A 200 21.90 -0.32 6.67
N ALA A 201 21.70 0.46 7.72
CA ALA A 201 21.72 0.00 9.11
C ALA A 201 20.51 -0.89 9.49
N ASP A 202 19.54 -1.10 8.60
CA ASP A 202 18.40 -1.97 8.88
C ASP A 202 18.74 -3.47 8.69
N PHE A 203 19.96 -3.79 8.26
CA PHE A 203 20.41 -5.18 8.12
C PHE A 203 21.37 -5.56 9.25
N GLY A 204 21.29 -6.81 9.66
CA GLY A 204 22.13 -7.39 10.70
C GLY A 204 22.38 -8.88 10.50
N PRO A 205 23.31 -9.46 11.25
CA PRO A 205 23.63 -10.88 11.17
C PRO A 205 22.45 -11.74 11.69
N ASN A 206 22.38 -12.95 11.18
CA ASN A 206 21.54 -14.00 11.73
C ASN A 206 22.44 -15.03 12.42
N PRO A 207 22.42 -15.16 13.76
CA PRO A 207 23.28 -16.14 14.46
C PRO A 207 23.02 -17.60 14.05
N ALA A 208 21.82 -17.90 13.56
CA ALA A 208 21.45 -19.24 13.05
C ALA A 208 21.87 -19.49 11.58
N ALA A 209 22.35 -18.45 10.89
CA ALA A 209 22.79 -18.52 9.48
C ALA A 209 24.01 -17.60 9.29
N PRO A 210 25.17 -17.92 9.89
CA PRO A 210 26.36 -17.07 9.86
C PRO A 210 26.94 -16.90 8.44
N GLU A 211 26.64 -17.80 7.53
CA GLU A 211 27.00 -17.74 6.12
C GLU A 211 26.41 -16.53 5.37
N LEU A 212 25.32 -15.94 5.89
CA LEU A 212 24.71 -14.74 5.34
C LEU A 212 25.40 -13.44 5.81
N GLY A 213 26.46 -13.54 6.62
CA GLY A 213 27.22 -12.40 7.11
C GLY A 213 26.34 -11.38 7.85
N GLY A 214 26.54 -10.09 7.55
CA GLY A 214 25.77 -8.99 8.13
C GLY A 214 24.38 -8.78 7.54
N LEU A 215 23.88 -9.64 6.65
CA LEU A 215 22.66 -9.41 5.87
C LEU A 215 21.55 -10.45 6.11
N GLY A 216 21.73 -11.33 7.10
CA GLY A 216 20.78 -12.42 7.39
C GLY A 216 19.41 -11.95 7.92
N VAL A 217 19.35 -10.79 8.58
CA VAL A 217 18.12 -10.23 9.16
C VAL A 217 17.89 -8.80 8.68
N CYS A 218 16.67 -8.51 8.28
CA CYS A 218 16.19 -7.17 7.95
C CYS A 218 15.27 -6.64 9.06
N HIS A 219 15.59 -5.50 9.67
CA HIS A 219 14.80 -4.82 10.68
C HIS A 219 13.83 -3.82 10.02
N VAL A 220 12.61 -4.25 9.76
CA VAL A 220 11.56 -3.43 9.14
C VAL A 220 11.01 -2.44 10.16
N ARG A 221 11.31 -1.15 10.00
CA ARG A 221 10.88 -0.06 10.90
C ARG A 221 9.54 0.57 10.51
N PHE A 222 9.17 0.54 9.24
CA PHE A 222 8.02 1.26 8.70
C PHE A 222 6.88 0.33 8.26
N GLY A 223 6.57 -0.67 9.08
CA GLY A 223 5.43 -1.56 8.85
C GLY A 223 4.08 -0.81 8.85
N LYS A 224 3.00 -1.50 8.46
CA LYS A 224 1.66 -0.90 8.44
C LYS A 224 1.23 -0.52 9.86
N ALA A 225 1.03 0.79 10.10
CA ALA A 225 0.47 1.31 11.34
C ALA A 225 -1.02 0.95 11.47
N MET A 226 -1.52 0.77 12.68
CA MET A 226 -2.93 0.63 12.98
C MET A 226 -3.42 1.88 13.71
N ARG A 227 -4.56 2.43 13.27
CA ARG A 227 -5.36 3.51 13.90
C ARG A 227 -4.61 4.34 14.97
N GLY A 228 -3.74 5.26 14.53
CA GLY A 228 -3.03 6.15 15.44
C GLY A 228 -1.81 5.57 16.17
N SER A 229 -1.51 4.29 15.96
CA SER A 229 -0.28 3.68 16.48
C SER A 229 0.93 4.01 15.60
N PRO A 230 2.15 4.03 16.16
CA PRO A 230 3.36 4.14 15.36
C PRO A 230 3.49 2.95 14.39
N PRO A 231 4.31 3.08 13.33
CA PRO A 231 4.60 1.99 12.42
C PRO A 231 5.10 0.76 13.17
N ARG A 232 4.55 -0.41 12.83
CA ARG A 232 5.00 -1.66 13.45
C ARG A 232 6.40 -2.00 13.01
N ARG A 233 7.20 -2.46 13.97
CA ARG A 233 8.55 -2.96 13.74
C ARG A 233 8.51 -4.49 13.75
N ARG A 234 9.32 -5.12 12.90
CA ARG A 234 9.58 -6.55 12.90
C ARG A 234 10.97 -6.85 12.37
N ALA A 235 11.53 -7.96 12.79
CA ALA A 235 12.72 -8.55 12.17
C ALA A 235 12.26 -9.62 11.16
N VAL A 236 12.90 -9.67 10.03
CA VAL A 236 12.65 -10.64 8.97
C VAL A 236 13.96 -11.33 8.62
N ALA A 237 14.05 -12.62 8.88
CA ALA A 237 15.19 -13.42 8.44
C ALA A 237 15.00 -13.83 6.97
N THR A 238 16.06 -13.74 6.16
CA THR A 238 16.01 -14.37 4.83
C THR A 238 16.39 -15.84 4.92
N VAL A 239 15.78 -16.63 4.05
CA VAL A 239 16.14 -18.03 3.79
C VAL A 239 16.72 -18.19 2.38
N MET A 240 17.08 -17.08 1.73
CA MET A 240 17.52 -17.01 0.34
C MET A 240 18.92 -16.42 0.24
N PRO A 241 20.00 -17.24 0.26
CA PRO A 241 21.39 -16.77 0.22
C PRO A 241 21.68 -15.84 -0.96
N TRP A 242 21.17 -16.18 -2.16
CA TRP A 242 21.35 -15.40 -3.38
C TRP A 242 20.82 -13.94 -3.26
N ALA A 243 19.78 -13.71 -2.43
CA ALA A 243 19.26 -12.35 -2.20
C ALA A 243 20.19 -11.54 -1.28
N ALA A 244 20.81 -12.18 -0.29
CA ALA A 244 21.83 -11.56 0.57
C ALA A 244 23.10 -11.26 -0.24
N GLU A 245 23.55 -12.17 -1.11
CA GLU A 245 24.69 -11.97 -2.01
C GLU A 245 24.47 -10.80 -2.98
N ALA A 246 23.31 -10.72 -3.61
CA ALA A 246 22.97 -9.61 -4.49
C ALA A 246 22.97 -8.28 -3.74
N LEU A 247 22.51 -8.27 -2.49
CA LEU A 247 22.54 -7.07 -1.65
C LEU A 247 23.97 -6.71 -1.23
N ALA A 248 24.81 -7.68 -0.86
CA ALA A 248 26.21 -7.46 -0.56
C ALA A 248 26.93 -6.80 -1.75
N GLN A 249 26.79 -7.37 -2.93
CA GLN A 249 27.38 -6.83 -4.15
C GLN A 249 26.91 -5.40 -4.44
N TYR A 250 25.63 -5.12 -4.24
CA TYR A 250 25.12 -3.74 -4.39
C TYR A 250 25.75 -2.78 -3.39
N LEU A 251 25.90 -3.17 -2.14
CA LEU A 251 26.48 -2.34 -1.10
C LEU A 251 27.95 -2.05 -1.34
N ASP A 252 28.69 -3.03 -1.80
CA ASP A 252 30.16 -2.94 -1.98
C ASP A 252 30.54 -2.27 -3.31
N ASP A 253 29.88 -2.64 -4.42
CA ASP A 253 30.30 -2.26 -5.76
C ASP A 253 29.54 -1.08 -6.36
N VAL A 254 28.25 -0.93 -6.01
CA VAL A 254 27.34 -0.03 -6.73
C VAL A 254 26.94 1.18 -5.92
N ARG A 255 26.48 0.96 -4.70
CA ARG A 255 25.97 2.02 -3.83
C ARG A 255 27.00 3.14 -3.55
N PRO A 256 28.30 2.87 -3.32
CA PRO A 256 29.28 3.93 -3.11
C PRO A 256 29.41 4.88 -4.33
N ARG A 257 29.05 4.41 -5.52
CA ARG A 257 29.11 5.18 -6.78
C ARG A 257 27.84 6.00 -7.04
N CYS A 258 26.83 5.94 -6.16
CA CYS A 258 25.56 6.66 -6.34
C CYS A 258 25.60 8.13 -5.85
N GLY A 259 26.75 8.73 -5.66
CA GLY A 259 26.93 10.17 -5.43
C GLY A 259 26.68 10.66 -4.00
N ALA A 260 26.15 9.83 -3.10
CA ALA A 260 25.92 10.16 -1.68
C ALA A 260 26.22 8.96 -0.76
N PRO A 261 27.49 8.55 -0.63
CA PRO A 261 27.88 7.34 0.11
C PRO A 261 27.51 7.40 1.60
N SER A 262 27.50 8.59 2.21
CA SER A 262 27.13 8.81 3.60
C SER A 262 25.62 8.89 3.87
N HIS A 263 24.79 8.93 2.82
CA HIS A 263 23.33 8.97 2.99
C HIS A 263 22.83 7.65 3.62
N PRO A 264 21.97 7.68 4.66
CA PRO A 264 21.56 6.46 5.36
C PRO A 264 20.71 5.52 4.51
N ALA A 265 19.94 6.04 3.52
CA ALA A 265 19.04 5.24 2.70
C ALA A 265 19.78 4.14 1.93
N LEU A 266 19.20 2.93 1.93
CA LEU A 266 19.72 1.82 1.16
C LEU A 266 19.68 2.12 -0.35
N TRP A 267 18.53 2.59 -0.84
CA TRP A 267 18.29 2.82 -2.27
C TRP A 267 18.38 4.30 -2.61
N LEU A 268 19.37 4.65 -3.40
CA LEU A 268 19.61 6.03 -3.84
C LEU A 268 19.19 6.26 -5.29
N THR A 269 18.62 7.41 -5.56
CA THR A 269 18.42 7.92 -6.94
C THR A 269 19.75 8.35 -7.54
N GLY A 270 19.81 8.61 -8.85
CA GLY A 270 20.98 9.18 -9.49
C GLY A 270 21.36 10.60 -9.01
N ARG A 271 20.52 11.21 -8.16
CA ARG A 271 20.78 12.50 -7.50
C ARG A 271 21.24 12.34 -6.04
N GLY A 272 21.48 11.12 -5.58
CA GLY A 272 21.88 10.83 -4.20
C GLY A 272 20.76 10.91 -3.17
N GLU A 273 19.49 10.95 -3.58
CA GLU A 273 18.33 11.00 -2.70
C GLU A 273 17.71 9.60 -2.53
N ARG A 274 16.94 9.41 -1.45
CA ARG A 274 16.17 8.18 -1.24
C ARG A 274 15.15 7.98 -2.37
N ILE A 275 15.05 6.74 -2.88
CA ILE A 275 14.01 6.38 -3.85
C ILE A 275 12.60 6.52 -3.24
N SER A 276 11.65 7.03 -4.00
CA SER A 276 10.26 7.10 -3.59
C SER A 276 9.52 5.78 -3.81
N ALA A 277 8.46 5.53 -3.02
CA ALA A 277 7.61 4.37 -3.26
C ALA A 277 6.94 4.38 -4.65
N ARG A 278 6.69 5.55 -5.20
CA ARG A 278 6.18 5.72 -6.57
C ARG A 278 7.22 5.27 -7.59
N SER A 279 8.47 5.69 -7.42
CA SER A 279 9.55 5.25 -8.31
C SER A 279 9.75 3.73 -8.27
N VAL A 280 9.56 3.08 -7.11
CA VAL A 280 9.58 1.61 -7.04
C VAL A 280 8.49 0.98 -7.91
N ASP A 281 7.26 1.53 -7.91
CA ASP A 281 6.20 1.04 -8.82
C ASP A 281 6.53 1.25 -10.29
N GLU A 282 7.05 2.42 -10.64
CA GLU A 282 7.42 2.76 -12.02
C GLU A 282 8.54 1.84 -12.54
N ARG A 283 9.54 1.55 -11.70
CA ARG A 283 10.63 0.61 -12.04
C ARG A 283 10.12 -0.82 -12.18
N PHE A 284 9.27 -1.28 -11.26
CA PHE A 284 8.64 -2.59 -11.38
C PHE A 284 7.85 -2.72 -12.68
N ALA A 285 7.06 -1.72 -13.03
CA ALA A 285 6.27 -1.72 -14.27
C ALA A 285 7.16 -1.81 -15.52
N ALA A 286 8.30 -1.14 -15.51
CA ALA A 286 9.27 -1.20 -16.62
C ALA A 286 9.88 -2.61 -16.76
N TRP A 287 10.33 -3.22 -15.67
CA TRP A 287 10.91 -4.58 -15.70
C TRP A 287 9.87 -5.65 -16.01
N ARG A 288 8.66 -5.52 -15.46
CA ARG A 288 7.53 -6.39 -15.80
C ARG A 288 7.24 -6.37 -17.31
N ALA A 289 7.24 -5.18 -17.92
CA ALA A 289 7.02 -5.04 -19.36
C ALA A 289 8.19 -5.63 -20.17
N ALA A 290 9.45 -5.43 -19.75
CA ALA A 290 10.62 -6.01 -20.38
C ALA A 290 10.62 -7.53 -20.33
N ALA A 291 10.14 -8.13 -19.25
CA ALA A 291 9.96 -9.58 -19.08
C ALA A 291 8.71 -10.14 -19.79
N GLY A 292 7.92 -9.33 -20.48
CA GLY A 292 6.67 -9.76 -21.14
C GLY A 292 5.57 -10.21 -20.19
N LEU A 293 5.62 -9.80 -18.91
CA LEU A 293 4.70 -10.27 -17.88
C LEU A 293 3.38 -9.47 -17.86
N PRO A 294 2.29 -10.09 -17.37
CA PRO A 294 0.95 -9.50 -17.31
C PRO A 294 0.90 -8.16 -16.57
N ARG A 295 0.07 -7.24 -17.09
CA ARG A 295 -0.02 -5.84 -16.57
C ARG A 295 -0.58 -5.74 -15.16
N GLU A 296 -1.39 -6.70 -14.73
CA GLU A 296 -1.99 -6.76 -13.41
C GLU A 296 -0.99 -7.04 -12.29
N LEU A 297 0.19 -7.58 -12.60
CA LEU A 297 1.23 -7.81 -11.61
C LEU A 297 1.83 -6.48 -11.12
N SER A 298 2.05 -6.39 -9.82
CA SER A 298 2.57 -5.22 -9.13
C SER A 298 3.68 -5.60 -8.15
N VAL A 299 4.40 -4.62 -7.61
CA VAL A 299 5.42 -4.87 -6.55
C VAL A 299 4.88 -5.72 -5.41
N HIS A 300 3.59 -5.55 -5.07
CA HIS A 300 2.98 -6.33 -3.99
C HIS A 300 2.90 -7.83 -4.30
N CYS A 301 2.83 -8.19 -5.58
CA CYS A 301 2.83 -9.59 -6.01
C CYS A 301 4.15 -10.31 -5.69
N LEU A 302 5.31 -9.61 -5.63
CA LEU A 302 6.57 -10.21 -5.17
C LEU A 302 6.47 -10.70 -3.72
N ARG A 303 5.85 -9.90 -2.86
CA ARG A 303 5.61 -10.33 -1.49
C ARG A 303 4.57 -11.45 -1.39
N HIS A 304 3.53 -11.44 -2.24
CA HIS A 304 2.60 -12.57 -2.38
C HIS A 304 3.36 -13.84 -2.76
N SER A 305 4.25 -13.73 -3.76
CA SER A 305 5.11 -14.87 -4.19
C SER A 305 5.98 -15.39 -3.05
N TYR A 306 6.62 -14.49 -2.27
CA TYR A 306 7.39 -14.88 -1.09
C TYR A 306 6.57 -15.74 -0.12
N VAL A 307 5.37 -15.28 0.25
CA VAL A 307 4.49 -16.01 1.17
C VAL A 307 4.04 -17.34 0.58
N SER A 308 3.55 -17.34 -0.67
CA SER A 308 3.05 -18.55 -1.34
C SER A 308 4.14 -19.57 -1.56
N HIS A 309 5.31 -19.14 -2.05
CA HIS A 309 6.43 -20.04 -2.34
C HIS A 309 7.01 -20.67 -1.07
N LEU A 310 7.12 -19.90 0.04
CA LEU A 310 7.57 -20.48 1.32
C LEU A 310 6.60 -21.54 1.84
N ILE A 311 5.29 -21.30 1.74
CA ILE A 311 4.29 -22.29 2.14
C ILE A 311 4.34 -23.52 1.21
N GLU A 312 4.50 -23.31 -0.09
CA GLU A 312 4.67 -24.40 -1.08
C GLU A 312 5.94 -25.21 -0.84
N ASP A 313 7.00 -24.58 -0.34
CA ASP A 313 8.27 -25.22 0.05
C ASP A 313 8.20 -25.90 1.43
N GLY A 314 7.04 -25.87 2.11
CA GLY A 314 6.78 -26.54 3.37
C GLY A 314 7.16 -25.75 4.62
N ALA A 315 7.42 -24.44 4.50
CA ALA A 315 7.65 -23.61 5.68
C ALA A 315 6.39 -23.52 6.55
N ASP A 316 6.60 -23.49 7.86
CA ASP A 316 5.51 -23.38 8.82
C ASP A 316 4.67 -22.09 8.58
N PRO A 317 3.33 -22.21 8.45
CA PRO A 317 2.47 -21.06 8.17
C PRO A 317 2.54 -19.96 9.22
N LEU A 318 2.77 -20.29 10.51
CA LEU A 318 2.91 -19.31 11.57
C LEU A 318 4.22 -18.54 11.43
N PHE A 319 5.31 -19.24 11.09
CA PHE A 319 6.58 -18.62 10.74
C PHE A 319 6.41 -17.64 9.57
N VAL A 320 5.80 -18.07 8.47
CA VAL A 320 5.55 -17.22 7.30
C VAL A 320 4.67 -16.02 7.64
N GLN A 321 3.66 -16.20 8.49
CA GLN A 321 2.80 -15.12 8.99
C GLN A 321 3.60 -14.07 9.78
N GLN A 322 4.48 -14.51 10.68
CA GLN A 322 5.34 -13.62 11.48
C GLN A 322 6.32 -12.85 10.58
N GLN A 323 7.00 -13.54 9.67
CA GLN A 323 7.92 -12.94 8.69
C GLN A 323 7.20 -11.88 7.85
N ALA A 324 6.03 -12.21 7.32
CA ALA A 324 5.21 -11.29 6.56
C ALA A 324 4.62 -10.14 7.43
N GLY A 325 4.58 -10.27 8.76
CA GLY A 325 3.95 -9.30 9.65
C GLY A 325 2.44 -9.20 9.37
N HIS A 326 1.79 -10.36 9.17
CA HIS A 326 0.35 -10.49 9.13
C HIS A 326 -0.15 -10.69 10.55
N TRP A 327 -0.81 -9.67 11.10
CA TRP A 327 -1.38 -9.75 12.46
C TRP A 327 -2.66 -10.58 12.52
N TRP A 328 -3.31 -10.78 11.39
CA TRP A 328 -4.61 -11.43 11.31
C TRP A 328 -4.48 -12.72 10.50
N ALA A 329 -4.80 -13.85 11.11
CA ALA A 329 -4.70 -15.17 10.46
C ALA A 329 -5.38 -15.26 9.07
N PRO A 330 -6.57 -14.64 8.84
CA PRO A 330 -7.18 -14.59 7.51
C PRO A 330 -6.31 -13.95 6.42
N ALA A 331 -5.40 -13.03 6.78
CA ALA A 331 -4.50 -12.43 5.78
C ALA A 331 -3.49 -13.44 5.20
N THR A 332 -3.09 -14.44 5.99
CA THR A 332 -2.24 -15.55 5.49
C THR A 332 -3.09 -16.60 4.79
N ALA A 333 -4.31 -16.87 5.25
CA ALA A 333 -5.26 -17.77 4.60
C ALA A 333 -5.63 -17.33 3.17
N THR A 334 -5.63 -16.02 2.88
CA THR A 334 -5.84 -15.50 1.52
C THR A 334 -4.70 -15.91 0.56
N TYR A 335 -3.50 -16.17 1.08
CA TYR A 335 -2.34 -16.64 0.31
C TYR A 335 -2.25 -18.17 0.22
N THR A 336 -3.05 -18.88 1.01
CA THR A 336 -3.08 -20.35 1.01
C THR A 336 -3.97 -20.94 -0.08
N THR A 337 -4.17 -20.26 -1.21
CA THR A 337 -4.56 -20.94 -2.43
C THR A 337 -3.32 -21.72 -2.95
N VAL A 338 -2.84 -22.62 -2.10
CA VAL A 338 -1.79 -23.59 -2.43
C VAL A 338 -2.33 -24.42 -3.59
N GLY A 339 -1.63 -24.42 -4.70
CA GLY A 339 -2.00 -25.23 -5.87
C GLY A 339 -2.23 -26.68 -5.44
N GLN A 340 -3.13 -27.39 -6.12
CA GLN A 340 -3.52 -28.75 -5.75
C GLN A 340 -2.32 -29.70 -5.64
N ASP A 341 -1.29 -29.49 -6.49
CA ASP A 341 -0.04 -30.24 -6.47
C ASP A 341 0.82 -29.98 -5.22
N ALA A 342 0.85 -28.75 -4.73
CA ALA A 342 1.57 -28.42 -3.50
C ALA A 342 0.86 -29.00 -2.27
N ARG A 343 -0.48 -28.97 -2.23
CA ARG A 343 -1.26 -29.68 -1.19
C ARG A 343 -0.97 -31.16 -1.15
N ASN A 344 -0.92 -31.79 -2.33
CA ASN A 344 -0.59 -33.22 -2.45
C ASN A 344 0.85 -33.53 -2.01
N ARG A 345 1.83 -32.67 -2.32
CA ARG A 345 3.20 -32.83 -1.81
C ARG A 345 3.26 -32.68 -0.29
N MET A 346 2.60 -31.66 0.28
CA MET A 346 2.55 -31.45 1.73
C MET A 346 1.88 -32.63 2.44
N LEU A 347 0.78 -33.16 1.90
CA LEU A 347 0.11 -34.34 2.43
C LEU A 347 1.02 -35.58 2.39
N ARG A 348 1.69 -35.81 1.28
CA ARG A 348 2.64 -36.94 1.15
C ARG A 348 3.81 -36.82 2.12
N ALA A 349 4.38 -35.62 2.27
CA ALA A 349 5.46 -35.35 3.23
C ALA A 349 5.00 -35.49 4.69
N ALA A 350 3.76 -35.13 5.01
CA ALA A 350 3.18 -35.33 6.35
C ALA A 350 2.95 -36.84 6.62
N LEU A 351 2.42 -37.57 5.64
CA LEU A 351 2.20 -38.99 5.76
C LEU A 351 3.53 -39.76 5.89
N ALA A 352 4.56 -39.43 5.09
CA ALA A 352 5.88 -40.03 5.21
C ALA A 352 6.45 -39.87 6.63
N ARG A 353 6.41 -38.65 7.18
CA ARG A 353 6.85 -38.38 8.57
C ARG A 353 6.04 -39.12 9.64
N ALA A 354 4.72 -39.31 9.42
CA ALA A 354 3.87 -40.06 10.34
C ALA A 354 4.20 -41.54 10.35
N PHE A 355 4.52 -42.13 9.18
CA PHE A 355 4.86 -43.57 9.04
C PHE A 355 6.32 -43.86 9.40
N GLU A 356 7.26 -42.93 9.16
CA GLU A 356 8.67 -43.06 9.62
C GLU A 356 8.79 -43.06 11.17
N GLY A 357 7.80 -42.51 11.87
CA GLY A 357 7.72 -42.52 13.35
C GLY A 357 7.17 -43.80 13.96
N GLU A 358 6.56 -44.71 13.17
CA GLU A 358 5.99 -46.00 13.67
C GLU A 358 6.97 -47.19 13.55
N ASP A 359 7.96 -47.11 12.65
CA ASP A 359 8.97 -48.18 12.50
C ASP A 359 10.14 -48.10 13.49
N GLY A 360 10.11 -47.15 14.42
CA GLY A 360 11.15 -46.93 15.45
C GLY A 360 10.73 -47.25 16.88
N ARG A 361 9.66 -48.02 17.11
CA ARG A 361 9.28 -48.47 18.45
C ARG A 361 9.24 -49.99 18.55
#